data_1ba599cb3e5b15deb947fc3c30f93ad1
#
_entry.id   1ba599cb3e5b15deb947fc3c30f93ad1
#
_cell.length_a   1.000
_cell.length_b   1.000
_cell.length_c   1.000
_cell.angle_alpha   90.00
_cell.angle_beta   90.00
_cell.angle_gamma   90.00
#
_symmetry.space_group_name_H-M   'P 1'
#
loop_
_entity.id
_entity.type
_entity.pdbx_description
1 polymer ?
#
loop_
_entity_poly.entity_id
_entity_poly.type
_entity_poly.pdbx_seq_one_letter_code
_entity_poly.pdbx_strand_id
1 'polypeptide(L)'
;MAISFTGCNMIERTEESIQKTVLAKVGDKKIRKSDVDDALKTYLDYYKEQYGDDFESNESLKSTLKTLRTQQLQGLVDQEVLLQSKDEFGVNPTDEEIQTEVDERVDYYKEALGSDESYESFIESYGYDDDRFREYLKDQVVLGMIVDAMIEDVEVTDEDIESYYNENIDEYTTKAGADVTHILVSVETDSDGNEVEGADDAAKAKAEEIRQKALSGQSLKDIANSDEFKDSCKYEDLGRVSFEDSGMVQEFEDAFKVLPAGQVSDVVKTSYGYHVIVNTAVYPEDEVKPLDDELKEELKNTVLYNKQEEAYETKLEELKDKLKVKTYEDRI
;
A
#
# COMPACT_ATOMS: atom_id res chain seq x y z
N MET A 1 -34.42 -7.11 -63.01
CA MET A 1 -33.22 -7.05 -62.12
C MET A 1 -33.73 -6.77 -60.70
N ALA A 2 -33.88 -7.80 -59.91
CA ALA A 2 -34.36 -7.70 -58.53
C ALA A 2 -33.14 -7.56 -57.64
N ILE A 3 -32.99 -6.43 -56.94
CA ILE A 3 -31.96 -6.20 -55.93
C ILE A 3 -32.52 -6.71 -54.62
N SER A 4 -32.03 -7.87 -54.20
CA SER A 4 -32.30 -8.42 -52.88
C SER A 4 -31.45 -7.64 -51.85
N PHE A 5 -32.08 -6.82 -51.05
CA PHE A 5 -31.49 -6.30 -49.80
C PHE A 5 -31.51 -7.43 -48.77
N THR A 6 -30.34 -8.05 -48.54
CA THR A 6 -30.11 -8.83 -47.35
C THR A 6 -29.86 -7.86 -46.19
N GLY A 7 -30.92 -7.53 -45.45
CA GLY A 7 -30.81 -6.85 -44.19
C GLY A 7 -30.15 -7.78 -43.17
N CYS A 8 -28.94 -7.47 -42.74
CA CYS A 8 -28.40 -8.00 -41.49
C CYS A 8 -29.28 -7.47 -40.35
N ASN A 9 -30.21 -8.33 -39.87
CA ASN A 9 -30.83 -8.08 -38.57
C ASN A 9 -29.73 -8.14 -37.49
N MET A 10 -29.18 -6.99 -37.13
CA MET A 10 -28.52 -6.87 -35.85
C MET A 10 -29.61 -7.06 -34.79
N ILE A 11 -29.63 -8.21 -34.14
CA ILE A 11 -30.46 -8.46 -32.96
C ILE A 11 -29.84 -7.60 -31.86
N GLU A 12 -30.38 -6.45 -31.60
CA GLU A 12 -30.05 -5.67 -30.39
C GLU A 12 -30.48 -6.51 -29.18
N ARG A 13 -29.52 -6.79 -28.32
CA ARG A 13 -29.79 -7.46 -27.03
C ARG A 13 -30.63 -6.52 -26.17
N THR A 14 -31.74 -7.00 -25.63
CA THR A 14 -32.48 -6.25 -24.62
C THR A 14 -31.69 -6.20 -23.30
N GLU A 15 -31.91 -5.15 -22.50
CA GLU A 15 -31.28 -5.01 -21.17
C GLU A 15 -31.48 -6.28 -20.31
N GLU A 16 -32.71 -6.82 -20.29
CA GLU A 16 -33.02 -8.07 -19.61
C GLU A 16 -32.16 -9.26 -20.11
N SER A 17 -31.84 -9.31 -21.39
CA SER A 17 -30.98 -10.35 -21.99
C SER A 17 -29.52 -10.14 -21.60
N ILE A 18 -29.07 -8.89 -21.48
CA ILE A 18 -27.71 -8.52 -21.04
C ILE A 18 -27.54 -8.93 -19.58
N GLN A 19 -28.47 -8.58 -18.71
CA GLN A 19 -28.42 -8.90 -17.29
C GLN A 19 -28.44 -10.42 -17.00
N LYS A 20 -29.05 -11.22 -17.87
CA LYS A 20 -29.03 -12.70 -17.77
C LYS A 20 -27.75 -13.36 -18.30
N THR A 21 -26.78 -12.57 -18.83
CA THR A 21 -25.52 -13.11 -19.32
C THR A 21 -24.76 -13.82 -18.19
N VAL A 22 -24.36 -15.07 -18.42
CA VAL A 22 -23.57 -15.85 -17.46
C VAL A 22 -22.11 -15.43 -17.58
N LEU A 23 -21.57 -14.90 -16.47
CA LEU A 23 -20.17 -14.45 -16.35
C LEU A 23 -19.27 -15.49 -15.70
N ALA A 24 -19.82 -16.35 -14.83
CA ALA A 24 -19.07 -17.48 -14.28
C ALA A 24 -19.98 -18.68 -13.97
N LYS A 25 -19.34 -19.83 -13.77
CA LYS A 25 -19.97 -21.06 -13.24
C LYS A 25 -19.06 -21.65 -12.16
N VAL A 26 -19.69 -22.01 -11.03
CA VAL A 26 -19.06 -22.73 -9.93
C VAL A 26 -19.91 -23.99 -9.69
N GLY A 27 -19.40 -25.14 -10.10
CA GLY A 27 -20.22 -26.35 -10.15
C GLY A 27 -21.46 -26.12 -11.03
N ASP A 28 -22.66 -26.31 -10.44
CA ASP A 28 -23.94 -26.08 -11.14
C ASP A 28 -24.46 -24.62 -11.00
N LYS A 29 -23.91 -23.84 -10.09
CA LYS A 29 -24.28 -22.43 -9.88
C LYS A 29 -23.77 -21.57 -11.02
N LYS A 30 -24.59 -20.60 -11.44
CA LYS A 30 -24.26 -19.61 -12.46
C LYS A 30 -24.26 -18.23 -11.83
N ILE A 31 -23.17 -17.53 -11.99
CA ILE A 31 -23.06 -16.10 -11.65
C ILE A 31 -23.32 -15.31 -12.92
N ARG A 32 -24.28 -14.38 -12.86
CA ARG A 32 -24.74 -13.56 -13.98
C ARG A 32 -24.24 -12.14 -13.86
N LYS A 33 -24.40 -11.38 -14.96
CA LYS A 33 -24.13 -9.95 -14.95
C LYS A 33 -24.99 -9.23 -13.92
N SER A 34 -26.27 -9.61 -13.78
CA SER A 34 -27.13 -9.05 -12.72
C SER A 34 -26.56 -9.23 -11.31
N ASP A 35 -26.00 -10.40 -11.02
CA ASP A 35 -25.47 -10.68 -9.67
C ASP A 35 -24.26 -9.78 -9.35
N VAL A 36 -23.44 -9.51 -10.37
CA VAL A 36 -22.28 -8.59 -10.27
C VAL A 36 -22.74 -7.13 -10.17
N ASP A 37 -23.69 -6.72 -11.03
CA ASP A 37 -24.18 -5.34 -11.04
C ASP A 37 -25.00 -5.02 -9.77
N ASP A 38 -25.74 -6.00 -9.21
CA ASP A 38 -26.44 -5.85 -7.92
C ASP A 38 -25.45 -5.64 -6.76
N ALA A 39 -24.35 -6.38 -6.76
CA ALA A 39 -23.29 -6.21 -5.76
C ALA A 39 -22.52 -4.88 -5.92
N LEU A 40 -22.47 -4.32 -7.13
CA LEU A 40 -21.85 -3.03 -7.42
C LEU A 40 -22.83 -1.86 -7.42
N LYS A 41 -24.09 -2.08 -7.02
CA LYS A 41 -25.17 -1.11 -7.20
C LYS A 41 -24.81 0.30 -6.74
N THR A 42 -24.26 0.46 -5.56
CA THR A 42 -23.88 1.78 -5.02
C THR A 42 -22.85 2.50 -5.90
N TYR A 43 -21.86 1.76 -6.42
CA TYR A 43 -20.86 2.32 -7.33
C TYR A 43 -21.46 2.69 -8.69
N LEU A 44 -22.33 1.83 -9.23
CA LEU A 44 -22.98 2.08 -10.52
C LEU A 44 -23.97 3.26 -10.42
N ASP A 45 -24.70 3.39 -9.32
CA ASP A 45 -25.59 4.52 -9.04
C ASP A 45 -24.77 5.83 -8.96
N TYR A 46 -23.61 5.83 -8.29
CA TYR A 46 -22.69 6.97 -8.25
C TYR A 46 -22.22 7.39 -9.65
N TYR A 47 -21.80 6.45 -10.49
CA TYR A 47 -21.40 6.77 -11.87
C TYR A 47 -22.55 7.29 -12.69
N LYS A 48 -23.75 6.75 -12.49
CA LYS A 48 -24.97 7.22 -13.14
C LYS A 48 -25.31 8.67 -12.77
N GLU A 49 -25.19 9.05 -11.51
CA GLU A 49 -25.39 10.44 -11.05
C GLU A 49 -24.36 11.40 -11.64
N GLN A 50 -23.09 10.98 -11.72
CA GLN A 50 -22.00 11.83 -12.19
C GLN A 50 -21.96 11.99 -13.72
N TYR A 51 -22.32 10.96 -14.48
CA TYR A 51 -22.12 10.89 -15.94
C TYR A 51 -23.43 10.72 -16.73
N GLY A 52 -24.57 10.58 -16.06
CA GLY A 52 -25.87 10.38 -16.68
C GLY A 52 -26.23 8.91 -16.96
N ASP A 53 -27.46 8.70 -17.46
CA ASP A 53 -28.00 7.34 -17.71
C ASP A 53 -27.14 6.51 -18.67
N ASP A 54 -26.45 7.16 -19.61
CA ASP A 54 -25.62 6.51 -20.63
C ASP A 54 -24.16 6.30 -20.19
N PHE A 55 -23.86 6.36 -18.88
CA PHE A 55 -22.48 6.28 -18.35
C PHE A 55 -21.71 5.03 -18.81
N GLU A 56 -22.39 3.91 -19.01
CA GLU A 56 -21.77 2.67 -19.52
C GLU A 56 -21.24 2.81 -20.96
N SER A 57 -21.76 3.75 -21.73
CA SER A 57 -21.30 4.07 -23.09
C SER A 57 -20.10 5.02 -23.12
N ASN A 58 -19.73 5.58 -21.97
CA ASN A 58 -18.62 6.53 -21.87
C ASN A 58 -17.26 5.81 -22.01
N GLU A 59 -16.55 6.10 -23.11
CA GLU A 59 -15.26 5.48 -23.42
C GLU A 59 -14.21 5.63 -22.29
N SER A 60 -14.25 6.76 -21.55
CA SER A 60 -13.32 6.97 -20.44
C SER A 60 -13.59 6.08 -19.23
N LEU A 61 -14.81 5.57 -19.07
CA LEU A 61 -15.23 4.71 -17.95
C LEU A 61 -15.16 3.22 -18.26
N LYS A 62 -15.12 2.83 -19.54
CA LYS A 62 -15.16 1.41 -19.95
C LYS A 62 -14.12 0.55 -19.24
N SER A 63 -12.87 1.03 -19.16
CA SER A 63 -11.81 0.28 -18.48
C SER A 63 -12.09 0.16 -16.99
N THR A 64 -12.52 1.24 -16.34
CA THR A 64 -12.83 1.27 -14.90
C THR A 64 -13.99 0.35 -14.56
N LEU A 65 -15.10 0.44 -15.31
CA LEU A 65 -16.28 -0.41 -15.11
C LEU A 65 -15.96 -1.89 -15.34
N LYS A 66 -15.14 -2.19 -16.36
CA LYS A 66 -14.68 -3.55 -16.61
C LYS A 66 -13.84 -4.07 -15.44
N THR A 67 -12.88 -3.29 -14.94
CA THR A 67 -12.04 -3.69 -13.79
C THR A 67 -12.89 -3.92 -12.55
N LEU A 68 -13.83 -3.01 -12.22
CA LEU A 68 -14.73 -3.16 -11.07
C LEU A 68 -15.56 -4.45 -11.18
N ARG A 69 -16.16 -4.69 -12.35
CA ARG A 69 -16.95 -5.91 -12.58
C ARG A 69 -16.12 -7.18 -12.53
N THR A 70 -14.88 -7.15 -13.05
CA THR A 70 -13.98 -8.30 -12.98
C THR A 70 -13.60 -8.63 -11.54
N GLN A 71 -13.24 -7.63 -10.73
CA GLN A 71 -12.92 -7.82 -9.33
C GLN A 71 -14.12 -8.33 -8.52
N GLN A 72 -15.30 -7.75 -8.74
CA GLN A 72 -16.52 -8.19 -8.08
C GLN A 72 -16.92 -9.62 -8.48
N LEU A 73 -16.79 -9.96 -9.78
CA LEU A 73 -17.02 -11.32 -10.26
C LEU A 73 -16.10 -12.33 -9.58
N GLN A 74 -14.81 -12.00 -9.45
CA GLN A 74 -13.86 -12.87 -8.77
C GLN A 74 -14.27 -13.08 -7.31
N GLY A 75 -14.63 -12.01 -6.58
CA GLY A 75 -15.11 -12.13 -5.21
C GLY A 75 -16.36 -13.02 -5.07
N LEU A 76 -17.34 -12.87 -5.97
CA LEU A 76 -18.54 -13.71 -5.97
C LEU A 76 -18.23 -15.18 -6.32
N VAL A 77 -17.26 -15.43 -7.21
CA VAL A 77 -16.79 -16.78 -7.51
C VAL A 77 -16.14 -17.40 -6.28
N ASP A 78 -15.24 -16.70 -5.62
CA ASP A 78 -14.52 -17.19 -4.44
C ASP A 78 -15.47 -17.48 -3.28
N GLN A 79 -16.44 -16.59 -3.01
CA GLN A 79 -17.50 -16.81 -2.02
C GLN A 79 -18.32 -18.07 -2.34
N GLU A 80 -18.75 -18.26 -3.57
CA GLU A 80 -19.54 -19.42 -3.98
C GLU A 80 -18.72 -20.72 -3.89
N VAL A 81 -17.41 -20.69 -4.22
CA VAL A 81 -16.48 -21.81 -4.05
C VAL A 81 -16.39 -22.21 -2.58
N LEU A 82 -16.19 -21.26 -1.69
CA LEU A 82 -16.11 -21.51 -0.25
C LEU A 82 -17.41 -22.09 0.29
N LEU A 83 -18.55 -21.47 -0.01
CA LEU A 83 -19.87 -21.93 0.46
C LEU A 83 -20.20 -23.35 -0.01
N GLN A 84 -19.85 -23.73 -1.26
CA GLN A 84 -20.03 -25.09 -1.75
C GLN A 84 -19.07 -26.10 -1.11
N SER A 85 -17.96 -25.63 -0.54
CA SER A 85 -16.92 -26.47 0.05
C SER A 85 -16.98 -26.57 1.59
N LYS A 86 -17.93 -25.89 2.24
CA LYS A 86 -18.03 -25.81 3.71
C LYS A 86 -17.99 -27.16 4.43
N ASP A 87 -18.64 -28.17 3.86
CA ASP A 87 -18.69 -29.51 4.43
C ASP A 87 -17.32 -30.21 4.48
N GLU A 88 -16.39 -29.83 3.58
CA GLU A 88 -15.02 -30.37 3.56
C GLU A 88 -14.20 -29.92 4.77
N PHE A 89 -14.54 -28.74 5.29
CA PHE A 89 -13.90 -28.15 6.46
C PHE A 89 -14.69 -28.41 7.75
N GLY A 90 -15.77 -29.22 7.69
CA GLY A 90 -16.61 -29.53 8.86
C GLY A 90 -17.42 -28.31 9.34
N VAL A 91 -17.57 -27.27 8.54
CA VAL A 91 -18.29 -26.04 8.89
C VAL A 91 -19.78 -26.23 8.66
N ASN A 92 -20.48 -26.52 9.71
CA ASN A 92 -21.93 -26.77 9.71
C ASN A 92 -22.61 -26.07 10.90
N PRO A 93 -22.52 -24.72 11.00
CA PRO A 93 -23.11 -23.97 12.08
C PRO A 93 -24.65 -24.09 12.03
N THR A 94 -25.29 -24.11 13.20
CA THR A 94 -26.74 -23.98 13.32
C THR A 94 -27.20 -22.56 13.06
N ASP A 95 -28.47 -22.37 12.72
CA ASP A 95 -29.05 -21.03 12.54
C ASP A 95 -28.90 -20.17 13.80
N GLU A 96 -28.94 -20.79 15.02
CA GLU A 96 -28.75 -20.10 16.30
C GLU A 96 -27.30 -19.57 16.45
N GLU A 97 -26.31 -20.39 16.10
CA GLU A 97 -24.88 -19.98 16.12
C GLU A 97 -24.62 -18.83 15.15
N ILE A 98 -25.14 -18.94 13.91
CA ILE A 98 -25.01 -17.85 12.92
C ILE A 98 -25.68 -16.57 13.44
N GLN A 99 -26.90 -16.69 14.00
CA GLN A 99 -27.61 -15.51 14.47
C GLN A 99 -26.89 -14.84 15.65
N THR A 100 -26.29 -15.61 16.54
CA THR A 100 -25.49 -15.09 17.66
C THR A 100 -24.32 -14.28 17.17
N GLU A 101 -23.54 -14.81 16.23
CA GLU A 101 -22.41 -14.11 15.62
C GLU A 101 -22.83 -12.84 14.85
N VAL A 102 -23.97 -12.89 14.16
CA VAL A 102 -24.53 -11.71 13.47
C VAL A 102 -24.91 -10.63 14.49
N ASP A 103 -25.57 -11.01 15.59
CA ASP A 103 -25.96 -10.06 16.64
C ASP A 103 -24.72 -9.42 17.27
N GLU A 104 -23.68 -10.19 17.59
CA GLU A 104 -22.40 -9.68 18.12
C GLU A 104 -21.73 -8.71 17.15
N ARG A 105 -21.73 -9.01 15.84
CA ARG A 105 -21.17 -8.09 14.83
C ARG A 105 -21.99 -6.80 14.73
N VAL A 106 -23.30 -6.88 14.73
CA VAL A 106 -24.17 -5.69 14.72
C VAL A 106 -23.94 -4.83 15.96
N ASP A 107 -23.87 -5.46 17.14
CA ASP A 107 -23.60 -4.75 18.40
C ASP A 107 -22.21 -4.08 18.37
N TYR A 108 -21.19 -4.75 17.84
CA TYR A 108 -19.87 -4.15 17.61
C TYR A 108 -19.93 -2.91 16.69
N TYR A 109 -20.66 -2.98 15.56
CA TYR A 109 -20.83 -1.81 14.68
C TYR A 109 -21.52 -0.66 15.39
N LYS A 110 -22.58 -0.94 16.18
CA LYS A 110 -23.32 0.08 16.95
C LYS A 110 -22.42 0.73 18.01
N GLU A 111 -21.63 -0.06 18.71
CA GLU A 111 -20.67 0.45 19.71
C GLU A 111 -19.57 1.29 19.04
N ALA A 112 -18.97 0.79 17.97
CA ALA A 112 -17.90 1.48 17.24
C ALA A 112 -18.37 2.82 16.62
N LEU A 113 -19.62 2.88 16.15
CA LEU A 113 -20.22 4.08 15.55
C LEU A 113 -20.86 5.00 16.59
N GLY A 114 -21.02 4.54 17.84
CA GLY A 114 -21.43 5.33 18.99
C GLY A 114 -22.93 5.53 19.16
N SER A 115 -23.77 5.15 18.20
CA SER A 115 -25.23 5.21 18.30
C SER A 115 -25.93 4.35 17.25
N ASP A 116 -27.19 3.95 17.54
CA ASP A 116 -28.04 3.27 16.56
C ASP A 116 -28.30 4.14 15.31
N GLU A 117 -28.49 5.44 15.45
CA GLU A 117 -28.70 6.37 14.31
C GLU A 117 -27.47 6.43 13.39
N SER A 118 -26.26 6.43 13.96
CA SER A 118 -25.02 6.37 13.19
C SER A 118 -24.86 5.05 12.47
N TYR A 119 -25.25 3.95 13.11
CA TYR A 119 -25.28 2.61 12.49
C TYR A 119 -26.27 2.55 11.33
N GLU A 120 -27.51 3.03 11.51
CA GLU A 120 -28.51 3.09 10.45
C GLU A 120 -28.01 3.90 9.27
N SER A 121 -27.47 5.10 9.51
CA SER A 121 -26.88 5.96 8.45
C SER A 121 -25.70 5.28 7.74
N PHE A 122 -24.89 4.52 8.48
CA PHE A 122 -23.77 3.76 7.91
C PHE A 122 -24.26 2.70 6.95
N ILE A 123 -25.17 1.80 7.36
CA ILE A 123 -25.66 0.72 6.50
C ILE A 123 -26.46 1.26 5.30
N GLU A 124 -27.25 2.34 5.47
CA GLU A 124 -27.97 3.03 4.39
C GLU A 124 -27.00 3.58 3.34
N SER A 125 -25.84 4.08 3.73
CA SER A 125 -24.81 4.57 2.79
C SER A 125 -24.28 3.48 1.85
N TYR A 126 -24.39 2.21 2.26
CA TYR A 126 -24.07 1.03 1.46
C TYR A 126 -25.29 0.40 0.77
N GLY A 127 -26.47 1.02 0.90
CA GLY A 127 -27.71 0.56 0.27
C GLY A 127 -28.41 -0.58 1.02
N TYR A 128 -28.12 -0.76 2.30
CA TYR A 128 -28.76 -1.76 3.17
C TYR A 128 -29.76 -1.10 4.12
N ASP A 129 -30.81 -1.84 4.45
CA ASP A 129 -31.55 -1.72 5.70
C ASP A 129 -31.04 -2.77 6.70
N ASP A 130 -31.48 -2.73 7.98
CA ASP A 130 -31.00 -3.63 9.03
C ASP A 130 -31.22 -5.11 8.67
N ASP A 131 -32.40 -5.46 8.14
CA ASP A 131 -32.74 -6.84 7.77
C ASP A 131 -31.82 -7.38 6.67
N ARG A 132 -31.58 -6.58 5.62
CA ARG A 132 -30.69 -6.95 4.51
C ARG A 132 -29.22 -6.98 4.92
N PHE A 133 -28.81 -6.08 5.82
CA PHE A 133 -27.45 -6.08 6.33
C PHE A 133 -27.19 -7.32 7.20
N ARG A 134 -28.14 -7.69 8.04
CA ARG A 134 -28.05 -8.93 8.82
C ARG A 134 -27.99 -10.17 7.94
N GLU A 135 -28.76 -10.21 6.85
CA GLU A 135 -28.70 -11.32 5.89
C GLU A 135 -27.32 -11.39 5.20
N TYR A 136 -26.77 -10.24 4.81
CA TYR A 136 -25.40 -10.16 4.29
C TYR A 136 -24.38 -10.66 5.34
N LEU A 137 -24.53 -10.28 6.61
CA LEU A 137 -23.65 -10.73 7.69
C LEU A 137 -23.69 -12.23 7.92
N LYS A 138 -24.84 -12.91 7.72
CA LYS A 138 -24.93 -14.37 7.83
C LYS A 138 -23.97 -15.07 6.88
N ASP A 139 -23.96 -14.65 5.61
CA ASP A 139 -23.02 -15.20 4.63
C ASP A 139 -21.58 -14.93 5.04
N GLN A 140 -21.27 -13.72 5.53
CA GLN A 140 -19.94 -13.34 5.99
C GLN A 140 -19.48 -14.15 7.22
N VAL A 141 -20.39 -14.48 8.13
CA VAL A 141 -20.11 -15.36 9.29
C VAL A 141 -19.69 -16.74 8.82
N VAL A 142 -20.50 -17.34 7.95
CA VAL A 142 -20.19 -18.69 7.43
C VAL A 142 -18.89 -18.71 6.63
N LEU A 143 -18.66 -17.70 5.80
CA LEU A 143 -17.40 -17.54 5.04
C LEU A 143 -16.20 -17.41 5.97
N GLY A 144 -16.32 -16.61 7.03
CA GLY A 144 -15.27 -16.49 8.06
C GLY A 144 -14.94 -17.83 8.69
N MET A 145 -15.95 -18.58 9.13
CA MET A 145 -15.77 -19.91 9.73
C MET A 145 -15.07 -20.90 8.76
N ILE A 146 -15.37 -20.80 7.46
CA ILE A 146 -14.70 -21.65 6.45
C ILE A 146 -13.22 -21.25 6.31
N VAL A 147 -12.94 -19.96 6.21
CA VAL A 147 -11.56 -19.46 6.11
C VAL A 147 -10.76 -19.84 7.35
N ASP A 148 -11.32 -19.64 8.55
CA ASP A 148 -10.66 -20.01 9.80
C ASP A 148 -10.33 -21.52 9.83
N ALA A 149 -11.27 -22.37 9.43
CA ALA A 149 -11.04 -23.81 9.34
C ALA A 149 -10.03 -24.21 8.24
N MET A 150 -9.91 -23.42 7.17
CA MET A 150 -8.91 -23.65 6.13
C MET A 150 -7.48 -23.41 6.62
N ILE A 151 -7.29 -22.48 7.55
CA ILE A 151 -5.98 -22.04 8.02
C ILE A 151 -5.66 -22.48 9.46
N GLU A 152 -6.58 -23.18 10.15
CA GLU A 152 -6.46 -23.57 11.56
C GLU A 152 -5.17 -24.35 11.86
N ASP A 153 -4.77 -25.23 10.96
CA ASP A 153 -3.60 -26.10 11.14
C ASP A 153 -2.27 -25.42 10.72
N VAL A 154 -2.28 -24.13 10.34
CA VAL A 154 -1.07 -23.43 9.92
C VAL A 154 -0.23 -23.08 11.15
N GLU A 155 0.94 -23.68 11.25
CA GLU A 155 1.90 -23.42 12.32
C GLU A 155 3.15 -22.71 11.76
N VAL A 156 3.77 -21.91 12.61
CA VAL A 156 5.05 -21.24 12.33
C VAL A 156 6.17 -21.95 13.07
N THR A 157 7.18 -22.37 12.34
CA THR A 157 8.40 -22.96 12.89
C THR A 157 9.52 -21.91 12.95
N ASP A 158 10.56 -22.19 13.73
CA ASP A 158 11.78 -21.36 13.74
C ASP A 158 12.43 -21.29 12.33
N GLU A 159 12.34 -22.36 11.55
CA GLU A 159 12.87 -22.40 10.18
C GLU A 159 12.11 -21.46 9.24
N ASP A 160 10.78 -21.33 9.40
CA ASP A 160 9.96 -20.37 8.66
C ASP A 160 10.40 -18.92 8.97
N ILE A 161 10.63 -18.62 10.25
CA ILE A 161 11.08 -17.29 10.69
C ILE A 161 12.48 -17.00 10.15
N GLU A 162 13.40 -17.97 10.22
CA GLU A 162 14.76 -17.83 9.67
C GLU A 162 14.73 -17.63 8.15
N SER A 163 13.86 -18.32 7.42
CA SER A 163 13.69 -18.13 5.98
C SER A 163 13.22 -16.72 5.66
N TYR A 164 12.14 -16.28 6.31
CA TYR A 164 11.60 -14.94 6.14
C TYR A 164 12.65 -13.86 6.43
N TYR A 165 13.36 -13.96 7.55
CA TYR A 165 14.43 -13.03 7.91
C TYR A 165 15.53 -12.98 6.85
N ASN A 166 15.99 -14.14 6.36
CA ASN A 166 17.05 -14.21 5.34
C ASN A 166 16.59 -13.67 3.98
N GLU A 167 15.35 -13.91 3.60
CA GLU A 167 14.76 -13.39 2.36
C GLU A 167 14.57 -11.87 2.39
N ASN A 168 14.39 -11.30 3.59
CA ASN A 168 14.20 -9.87 3.81
C ASN A 168 15.39 -9.22 4.56
N ILE A 169 16.59 -9.79 4.46
CA ILE A 169 17.77 -9.38 5.23
C ILE A 169 18.10 -7.89 5.08
N ASP A 170 17.78 -7.29 3.93
CA ASP A 170 18.02 -5.87 3.68
C ASP A 170 17.17 -4.96 4.59
N GLU A 171 16.00 -5.41 5.03
CA GLU A 171 15.14 -4.66 5.99
C GLU A 171 15.75 -4.61 7.39
N TYR A 172 16.61 -5.60 7.72
CA TYR A 172 17.32 -5.75 8.99
C TYR A 172 18.77 -5.26 8.90
N THR A 173 19.15 -4.68 7.77
CA THR A 173 20.52 -4.21 7.52
C THR A 173 20.58 -2.70 7.52
N THR A 174 21.33 -2.13 8.48
CA THR A 174 21.73 -0.73 8.42
C THR A 174 23.00 -0.63 7.58
N LYS A 175 22.91 0.04 6.45
CA LYS A 175 24.03 0.14 5.51
C LYS A 175 25.22 0.91 6.10
N ALA A 176 26.42 0.57 5.64
CA ALA A 176 27.64 1.33 5.89
C ALA A 176 27.43 2.79 5.56
N GLY A 177 27.96 3.68 6.39
CA GLY A 177 27.70 5.11 6.25
C GLY A 177 28.43 5.97 7.28
N ALA A 178 27.98 7.20 7.41
CA ALA A 178 28.46 8.13 8.43
C ALA A 178 27.30 8.92 9.03
N ASP A 179 27.43 9.29 10.31
CA ASP A 179 26.57 10.32 10.90
C ASP A 179 27.11 11.67 10.46
N VAL A 180 26.36 12.36 9.61
CA VAL A 180 26.82 13.55 8.88
C VAL A 180 26.12 14.79 9.41
N THR A 181 26.91 15.80 9.76
CA THR A 181 26.43 17.16 10.01
C THR A 181 27.08 18.13 9.06
N HIS A 182 26.36 19.15 8.64
CA HIS A 182 26.96 20.17 7.79
C HIS A 182 26.39 21.57 8.04
N ILE A 183 27.11 22.56 7.56
CA ILE A 183 26.59 23.91 7.37
C ILE A 183 26.57 24.22 5.86
N LEU A 184 25.42 24.71 5.40
CA LEU A 184 25.25 25.26 4.05
C LEU A 184 25.28 26.78 4.09
N VAL A 185 26.12 27.37 3.26
CA VAL A 185 26.10 28.80 2.89
C VAL A 185 25.58 28.93 1.48
N SER A 186 24.35 29.37 1.33
CA SER A 186 23.73 29.56 0.01
C SER A 186 24.31 30.77 -0.71
N VAL A 187 24.38 30.69 -2.04
CA VAL A 187 24.74 31.85 -2.89
C VAL A 187 23.51 32.73 -3.03
N GLU A 188 23.66 34.03 -2.81
CA GLU A 188 22.55 34.98 -2.91
C GLU A 188 22.09 35.13 -4.37
N THR A 189 20.77 35.11 -4.57
CA THR A 189 20.13 35.26 -5.87
C THR A 189 19.18 36.45 -5.87
N ASP A 190 18.98 37.08 -7.04
CA ASP A 190 17.98 38.11 -7.24
C ASP A 190 16.54 37.54 -7.32
N SER A 191 15.56 38.43 -7.51
CA SER A 191 14.13 38.02 -7.60
C SER A 191 13.83 37.14 -8.82
N ASP A 192 14.71 37.12 -9.82
CA ASP A 192 14.57 36.31 -11.02
C ASP A 192 15.35 34.98 -10.92
N GLY A 193 16.01 34.74 -9.77
CA GLY A 193 16.80 33.55 -9.50
C GLY A 193 18.22 33.57 -10.06
N ASN A 194 18.71 34.72 -10.57
CA ASN A 194 20.06 34.82 -11.03
C ASN A 194 21.01 35.17 -9.87
N GLU A 195 22.23 34.67 -9.95
CA GLU A 195 23.26 34.93 -8.95
C GLU A 195 23.60 36.44 -8.93
N VAL A 196 23.61 37.00 -7.71
CA VAL A 196 24.03 38.42 -7.53
C VAL A 196 25.53 38.53 -7.74
N GLU A 197 25.99 39.61 -8.38
CA GLU A 197 27.42 39.81 -8.66
C GLU A 197 28.26 39.77 -7.39
N GLY A 198 29.24 38.88 -7.36
CA GLY A 198 30.12 38.64 -6.21
C GLY A 198 29.56 37.78 -5.08
N ALA A 199 28.30 37.32 -5.19
CA ALA A 199 27.68 36.50 -4.16
C ALA A 199 28.34 35.11 -4.01
N ASP A 200 28.83 34.51 -5.10
CA ASP A 200 29.55 33.23 -5.07
C ASP A 200 30.87 33.37 -4.27
N ASP A 201 31.66 34.38 -4.52
CA ASP A 201 32.91 34.62 -3.77
C ASP A 201 32.63 34.93 -2.31
N ALA A 202 31.57 35.68 -2.00
CA ALA A 202 31.17 36.00 -0.63
C ALA A 202 30.71 34.73 0.15
N ALA A 203 29.89 33.88 -0.49
CA ALA A 203 29.42 32.62 0.09
C ALA A 203 30.62 31.67 0.35
N LYS A 204 31.52 31.54 -0.60
CA LYS A 204 32.77 30.78 -0.46
C LYS A 204 33.64 31.27 0.70
N ALA A 205 33.89 32.60 0.77
CA ALA A 205 34.70 33.18 1.84
C ALA A 205 34.07 32.91 3.23
N LYS A 206 32.74 33.01 3.34
CA LYS A 206 32.03 32.74 4.56
C LYS A 206 32.11 31.24 4.95
N ALA A 207 31.98 30.33 4.00
CA ALA A 207 32.16 28.90 4.25
C ALA A 207 33.59 28.57 4.72
N GLU A 208 34.62 29.23 4.15
CA GLU A 208 36.01 29.09 4.63
C GLU A 208 36.18 29.63 6.06
N GLU A 209 35.54 30.73 6.43
CA GLU A 209 35.56 31.26 7.80
C GLU A 209 34.91 30.28 8.78
N ILE A 210 33.75 29.71 8.44
CA ILE A 210 33.06 28.64 9.19
C ILE A 210 33.98 27.45 9.36
N ARG A 211 34.63 27.01 8.28
CA ARG A 211 35.61 25.93 8.32
C ARG A 211 36.76 26.21 9.27
N GLN A 212 37.34 27.39 9.29
CA GLN A 212 38.42 27.73 10.20
C GLN A 212 37.99 27.68 11.67
N LYS A 213 36.77 28.14 11.97
CA LYS A 213 36.20 28.03 13.32
C LYS A 213 36.00 26.56 13.72
N ALA A 214 35.46 25.73 12.82
CA ALA A 214 35.31 24.30 13.06
C ALA A 214 36.67 23.61 13.29
N LEU A 215 37.70 23.92 12.48
CA LEU A 215 39.07 23.42 12.69
C LEU A 215 39.66 23.88 14.01
N SER A 216 39.24 25.00 14.59
CA SER A 216 39.64 25.46 15.91
C SER A 216 38.93 24.72 17.06
N GLY A 217 38.03 23.80 16.77
CA GLY A 217 37.32 22.96 17.73
C GLY A 217 35.92 23.44 18.10
N GLN A 218 35.35 24.43 17.41
CA GLN A 218 33.95 24.82 17.61
C GLN A 218 33.04 23.85 16.86
N SER A 219 31.89 23.47 17.45
CA SER A 219 30.93 22.63 16.74
C SER A 219 30.24 23.40 15.63
N LEU A 220 29.88 22.70 14.53
CA LEU A 220 29.14 23.34 13.42
C LEU A 220 27.81 23.93 13.93
N LYS A 221 27.14 23.27 14.87
CA LYS A 221 25.90 23.75 15.46
C LYS A 221 26.08 25.07 16.21
N ASP A 222 27.16 25.19 17.03
CA ASP A 222 27.43 26.42 17.79
C ASP A 222 27.84 27.55 16.87
N ILE A 223 28.63 27.26 15.81
CA ILE A 223 29.01 28.25 14.80
C ILE A 223 27.76 28.80 14.11
N ALA A 224 26.88 27.93 13.60
CA ALA A 224 25.68 28.35 12.90
C ALA A 224 24.70 29.16 13.80
N ASN A 225 24.63 28.86 15.07
CA ASN A 225 23.78 29.57 16.04
C ASN A 225 24.41 30.84 16.64
N SER A 226 25.66 31.13 16.33
CA SER A 226 26.33 32.34 16.81
C SER A 226 25.73 33.60 16.18
N ASP A 227 25.85 34.75 16.89
CA ASP A 227 25.34 36.03 16.36
C ASP A 227 25.98 36.44 15.03
N GLU A 228 27.13 35.88 14.72
CA GLU A 228 27.91 36.15 13.49
C GLU A 228 27.34 35.42 12.26
N PHE A 229 26.77 34.19 12.44
CA PHE A 229 26.40 33.33 11.31
C PHE A 229 24.92 32.94 11.25
N LYS A 230 24.14 33.10 12.34
CA LYS A 230 22.76 32.60 12.47
C LYS A 230 21.79 32.99 11.34
N ASP A 231 22.04 34.16 10.70
CA ASP A 231 21.20 34.67 9.61
C ASP A 231 21.79 34.46 8.21
N SER A 232 22.95 33.76 8.12
CA SER A 232 23.74 33.69 6.87
C SER A 232 24.16 32.28 6.46
N CYS A 233 23.79 31.28 7.26
CA CYS A 233 24.03 29.87 6.95
C CYS A 233 22.97 28.97 7.60
N LYS A 234 22.90 27.74 7.14
CA LYS A 234 21.98 26.72 7.68
C LYS A 234 22.76 25.52 8.20
N TYR A 235 22.57 25.17 9.46
CA TYR A 235 23.06 23.92 10.03
C TYR A 235 22.05 22.81 9.82
N GLU A 236 22.51 21.62 9.42
CA GLU A 236 21.68 20.43 9.33
C GLU A 236 22.43 19.24 9.93
N ASP A 237 21.70 18.45 10.69
CA ASP A 237 22.09 17.14 11.18
C ASP A 237 21.32 16.11 10.36
N LEU A 238 22.02 15.41 9.47
CA LEU A 238 21.42 14.45 8.55
C LEU A 238 21.28 13.05 9.16
N GLY A 239 21.84 12.87 10.37
CA GLY A 239 21.96 11.55 10.97
C GLY A 239 22.82 10.62 10.11
N ARG A 240 22.50 9.32 10.12
CA ARG A 240 23.24 8.32 9.34
C ARG A 240 22.91 8.40 7.86
N VAL A 241 23.90 8.78 7.07
CA VAL A 241 23.85 8.81 5.59
C VAL A 241 24.63 7.61 5.07
N SER A 242 23.99 6.78 4.24
CA SER A 242 24.64 5.61 3.63
C SER A 242 25.74 6.03 2.64
N PHE A 243 26.78 5.19 2.53
CA PHE A 243 27.78 5.33 1.47
C PHE A 243 27.29 4.84 0.11
N GLU A 244 26.21 4.05 0.09
CA GLU A 244 25.49 3.64 -1.10
C GLU A 244 24.13 4.34 -1.13
N ASP A 245 23.70 4.78 -2.28
CA ASP A 245 22.39 5.43 -2.49
C ASP A 245 22.07 6.53 -1.47
N SER A 246 23.05 7.38 -1.18
CA SER A 246 22.96 8.45 -0.18
C SER A 246 21.82 9.45 -0.45
N GLY A 247 21.38 9.58 -1.70
CA GLY A 247 20.44 10.60 -2.16
C GLY A 247 21.03 12.01 -2.18
N MET A 248 22.33 12.15 -1.89
CA MET A 248 23.03 13.43 -1.90
C MET A 248 23.56 13.76 -3.31
N VAL A 249 23.82 15.06 -3.56
CA VAL A 249 24.52 15.45 -4.78
C VAL A 249 25.96 14.96 -4.77
N GLN A 250 26.50 14.65 -5.94
CA GLN A 250 27.77 13.94 -6.10
C GLN A 250 28.93 14.60 -5.35
N GLU A 251 29.03 15.92 -5.40
CA GLU A 251 30.13 16.66 -4.76
C GLU A 251 30.09 16.54 -3.22
N PHE A 252 28.88 16.53 -2.66
CA PHE A 252 28.69 16.32 -1.22
C PHE A 252 29.01 14.88 -0.83
N GLU A 253 28.53 13.92 -1.64
CA GLU A 253 28.75 12.49 -1.45
C GLU A 253 30.23 12.14 -1.49
N ASP A 254 30.97 12.63 -2.50
CA ASP A 254 32.40 12.41 -2.63
C ASP A 254 33.19 12.95 -1.42
N ALA A 255 32.72 14.06 -0.84
CA ALA A 255 33.39 14.66 0.32
C ALA A 255 33.15 13.88 1.61
N PHE A 256 31.89 13.52 1.94
CA PHE A 256 31.64 12.86 3.20
C PHE A 256 32.09 11.38 3.23
N LYS A 257 32.07 10.68 2.08
CA LYS A 257 32.50 9.28 1.99
C LYS A 257 33.96 9.07 2.40
N VAL A 258 34.82 10.02 2.14
CA VAL A 258 36.25 9.91 2.44
C VAL A 258 36.65 10.62 3.73
N LEU A 259 35.70 11.28 4.41
CA LEU A 259 35.99 12.11 5.59
C LEU A 259 36.03 11.23 6.85
N PRO A 260 37.14 11.13 7.56
CA PRO A 260 37.20 10.40 8.82
C PRO A 260 36.32 11.05 9.90
N ALA A 261 35.89 10.22 10.87
CA ALA A 261 35.09 10.69 12.00
C ALA A 261 35.79 11.84 12.76
N GLY A 262 35.03 12.88 13.07
CA GLY A 262 35.49 14.06 13.80
C GLY A 262 36.35 15.05 12.98
N GLN A 263 36.59 14.78 11.71
CA GLN A 263 37.30 15.71 10.83
C GLN A 263 36.35 16.67 10.12
N VAL A 264 36.84 17.86 9.82
CA VAL A 264 36.14 18.90 9.06
C VAL A 264 36.58 18.79 7.60
N SER A 265 35.62 18.78 6.67
CA SER A 265 35.89 18.74 5.23
C SER A 265 36.56 20.00 4.73
N ASP A 266 37.14 19.97 3.54
CA ASP A 266 37.30 21.17 2.75
C ASP A 266 35.93 21.80 2.42
N VAL A 267 35.92 23.07 1.96
CA VAL A 267 34.69 23.70 1.52
C VAL A 267 34.23 23.02 0.22
N VAL A 268 33.02 22.46 0.22
CA VAL A 268 32.45 21.72 -0.91
C VAL A 268 31.43 22.59 -1.62
N LYS A 269 31.62 22.84 -2.91
CA LYS A 269 30.64 23.56 -3.74
C LYS A 269 29.64 22.55 -4.34
N THR A 270 28.36 22.85 -4.23
CA THR A 270 27.27 22.14 -4.91
C THR A 270 26.34 23.12 -5.60
N SER A 271 25.29 22.64 -6.24
CA SER A 271 24.21 23.48 -6.79
C SER A 271 23.42 24.25 -5.70
N TYR A 272 23.52 23.88 -4.43
CA TYR A 272 22.85 24.57 -3.30
C TYR A 272 23.69 25.68 -2.68
N GLY A 273 24.99 25.71 -2.93
CA GLY A 273 25.93 26.64 -2.33
C GLY A 273 27.20 25.96 -1.85
N TYR A 274 27.74 26.44 -0.74
CA TYR A 274 29.00 25.96 -0.16
C TYR A 274 28.75 25.24 1.17
N HIS A 275 29.29 24.04 1.30
CA HIS A 275 29.11 23.18 2.46
C HIS A 275 30.42 23.03 3.25
N VAL A 276 30.30 22.98 4.57
CA VAL A 276 31.33 22.50 5.49
C VAL A 276 30.74 21.28 6.19
N ILE A 277 31.38 20.14 6.05
CA ILE A 277 30.83 18.83 6.47
C ILE A 277 31.67 18.26 7.59
N VAL A 278 31.04 17.58 8.54
CA VAL A 278 31.69 16.79 9.59
C VAL A 278 30.96 15.46 9.72
N ASN A 279 31.70 14.37 9.60
CA ASN A 279 31.20 13.06 10.02
C ASN A 279 31.43 12.94 11.53
N THR A 280 30.36 12.87 12.32
CA THR A 280 30.45 12.70 13.77
C THR A 280 30.78 11.26 14.14
N ALA A 281 30.36 10.29 13.32
CA ALA A 281 30.74 8.89 13.38
C ALA A 281 30.86 8.31 11.97
N VAL A 282 31.63 7.22 11.82
CA VAL A 282 31.77 6.48 10.55
C VAL A 282 31.59 5.00 10.84
N TYR A 283 30.77 4.36 10.03
CA TYR A 283 30.43 2.95 10.09
C TYR A 283 30.86 2.30 8.77
N PRO A 284 32.03 1.67 8.73
CA PRO A 284 32.66 1.22 7.48
C PRO A 284 32.01 -0.03 6.86
N GLU A 285 31.19 -0.73 7.64
CA GLU A 285 30.54 -1.99 7.25
C GLU A 285 29.04 -1.91 7.55
N ASP A 286 28.28 -2.72 6.81
CA ASP A 286 26.85 -2.91 7.08
C ASP A 286 26.66 -3.55 8.46
N GLU A 287 25.67 -3.10 9.18
CA GLU A 287 25.24 -3.64 10.46
C GLU A 287 23.94 -4.42 10.28
N VAL A 288 23.99 -5.72 10.41
CA VAL A 288 22.81 -6.58 10.37
C VAL A 288 22.26 -6.77 11.79
N LYS A 289 20.99 -6.40 12.01
CA LYS A 289 20.28 -6.70 13.27
C LYS A 289 20.19 -8.22 13.40
N PRO A 290 20.81 -8.85 14.42
CA PRO A 290 20.79 -10.30 14.53
C PRO A 290 19.38 -10.82 14.80
N LEU A 291 19.08 -12.01 14.29
CA LEU A 291 17.84 -12.71 14.57
C LEU A 291 17.90 -13.35 15.97
N ASP A 292 17.70 -12.52 17.00
CA ASP A 292 17.60 -12.96 18.39
C ASP A 292 16.15 -13.36 18.75
N ASP A 293 15.95 -13.80 19.99
CA ASP A 293 14.63 -14.26 20.45
C ASP A 293 13.57 -13.16 20.43
N GLU A 294 13.95 -11.88 20.62
CA GLU A 294 13.04 -10.73 20.57
C GLU A 294 12.55 -10.50 19.13
N LEU A 295 13.48 -10.46 18.18
CA LEU A 295 13.14 -10.30 16.77
C LEU A 295 12.34 -11.49 16.23
N LYS A 296 12.67 -12.72 16.66
CA LYS A 296 11.87 -13.92 16.31
C LYS A 296 10.41 -13.78 16.74
N GLU A 297 10.17 -13.31 17.96
CA GLU A 297 8.79 -13.13 18.44
C GLU A 297 8.07 -11.99 17.70
N GLU A 298 8.77 -10.90 17.34
CA GLU A 298 8.23 -9.82 16.49
C GLU A 298 7.80 -10.34 15.11
N LEU A 299 8.63 -11.19 14.49
CA LEU A 299 8.39 -11.73 13.15
C LEU A 299 7.32 -12.81 13.08
N LYS A 300 7.09 -13.52 14.17
CA LYS A 300 6.21 -14.68 14.23
C LYS A 300 4.81 -14.41 13.68
N ASN A 301 4.21 -13.28 14.05
CA ASN A 301 2.87 -12.92 13.58
C ASN A 301 2.85 -12.59 12.09
N THR A 302 3.89 -11.93 11.59
CA THR A 302 4.04 -11.62 10.16
C THR A 302 4.19 -12.90 9.34
N VAL A 303 5.05 -13.81 9.80
CA VAL A 303 5.27 -15.11 9.16
C VAL A 303 4.01 -15.97 9.20
N LEU A 304 3.29 -15.97 10.34
CA LEU A 304 2.01 -16.69 10.46
C LEU A 304 0.99 -16.16 9.44
N TYR A 305 0.84 -14.85 9.37
CA TYR A 305 -0.08 -14.22 8.42
C TYR A 305 0.25 -14.60 6.98
N ASN A 306 1.51 -14.49 6.58
CA ASN A 306 1.95 -14.84 5.22
C ASN A 306 1.69 -16.32 4.89
N LYS A 307 1.98 -17.21 5.84
CA LYS A 307 1.72 -18.65 5.67
C LYS A 307 0.22 -18.97 5.59
N GLN A 308 -0.60 -18.27 6.37
CA GLN A 308 -2.06 -18.42 6.33
C GLN A 308 -2.63 -17.94 5.00
N GLU A 309 -2.12 -16.81 4.47
CA GLU A 309 -2.51 -16.29 3.17
C GLU A 309 -2.15 -17.27 2.05
N GLU A 310 -0.91 -17.80 2.03
CA GLU A 310 -0.47 -18.81 1.07
C GLU A 310 -1.30 -20.10 1.15
N ALA A 311 -1.58 -20.56 2.37
CA ALA A 311 -2.42 -21.75 2.59
C ALA A 311 -3.85 -21.54 2.11
N TYR A 312 -4.44 -20.37 2.38
CA TYR A 312 -5.75 -19.98 1.90
C TYR A 312 -5.80 -19.95 0.36
N GLU A 313 -4.88 -19.23 -0.29
CA GLU A 313 -4.83 -19.13 -1.75
C GLU A 313 -4.67 -20.50 -2.40
N THR A 314 -3.75 -21.34 -1.88
CA THR A 314 -3.53 -22.68 -2.39
C THR A 314 -4.78 -23.54 -2.28
N LYS A 315 -5.42 -23.57 -1.11
CA LYS A 315 -6.65 -24.35 -0.90
C LYS A 315 -7.81 -23.82 -1.75
N LEU A 316 -7.93 -22.49 -1.91
CA LEU A 316 -8.98 -21.90 -2.74
C LEU A 316 -8.81 -22.30 -4.23
N GLU A 317 -7.60 -22.31 -4.76
CA GLU A 317 -7.36 -22.75 -6.14
C GLU A 317 -7.64 -24.25 -6.33
N GLU A 318 -7.27 -25.10 -5.36
CA GLU A 318 -7.63 -26.53 -5.36
C GLU A 318 -9.15 -26.73 -5.38
N LEU A 319 -9.91 -25.93 -4.62
CA LEU A 319 -11.36 -25.97 -4.61
C LEU A 319 -11.98 -25.48 -5.92
N LYS A 320 -11.43 -24.43 -6.53
CA LYS A 320 -11.84 -23.93 -7.86
C LYS A 320 -11.67 -25.02 -8.92
N ASP A 321 -10.55 -25.71 -8.92
CA ASP A 321 -10.29 -26.83 -9.83
C ASP A 321 -11.27 -27.99 -9.61
N LYS A 322 -11.51 -28.38 -8.36
CA LYS A 322 -12.44 -29.42 -7.99
C LYS A 322 -13.88 -29.13 -8.42
N LEU A 323 -14.33 -27.90 -8.22
CA LEU A 323 -15.65 -27.42 -8.62
C LEU A 323 -15.73 -27.06 -10.10
N LYS A 324 -14.61 -27.17 -10.84
CA LYS A 324 -14.50 -26.88 -12.29
C LYS A 324 -15.00 -25.48 -12.61
N VAL A 325 -14.53 -24.51 -11.86
CA VAL A 325 -14.87 -23.08 -12.05
C VAL A 325 -14.55 -22.66 -13.50
N LYS A 326 -15.45 -21.86 -14.07
CA LYS A 326 -15.27 -21.25 -15.39
C LYS A 326 -15.70 -19.81 -15.35
N THR A 327 -14.81 -18.91 -15.71
CA THR A 327 -15.09 -17.48 -15.89
C THR A 327 -15.13 -17.11 -17.37
N TYR A 328 -15.92 -16.10 -17.74
CA TYR A 328 -16.12 -15.62 -19.10
C TYR A 328 -15.92 -14.10 -19.13
N GLU A 329 -14.67 -13.66 -18.91
CA GLU A 329 -14.30 -12.25 -18.82
C GLU A 329 -14.52 -11.46 -20.12
N ASP A 330 -14.60 -12.15 -21.25
CA ASP A 330 -14.94 -11.58 -22.55
C ASP A 330 -16.39 -11.11 -22.64
N ARG A 331 -17.22 -11.40 -21.63
CA ARG A 331 -18.66 -11.04 -21.55
C ARG A 331 -18.96 -9.92 -20.56
N ILE A 332 -17.94 -9.42 -19.88
CA ILE A 332 -18.06 -8.32 -18.91
C ILE A 332 -18.23 -6.97 -19.62
#